data_7f3df4e145a64422024f2bba615f70df
#
_entry.id   7f3df4e145a64422024f2bba615f70df
#
_cell.length_a   1.000
_cell.length_b   1.000
_cell.length_c   1.000
_cell.angle_alpha   90.00
_cell.angle_beta   90.00
_cell.angle_gamma   90.00
#
_symmetry.space_group_name_H-M   'P 1'
#
loop_
_entity.id
_entity.type
_entity.pdbx_description
1 polymer ?
#
loop_
_entity_poly.entity_id
_entity_poly.type
_entity_poly.pdbx_seq_one_letter_code
_entity_poly.pdbx_strand_id
1 'polypeptide(L)'
;MMTDGHELETIAAAGDEESPTWSPPSARPGRPRSEQAERAIIEATLDLLAEVGIAALSIEQVAARAGVGKATIYRRWPNKEALIIDAAASLKSPLPEVPGRSISEDLKIIAEVMVADQQTTRARELYTCFVSEGRRHPDLAKKF
;
A
#
# COMPACT_ATOMS: atom_id res chain seq x y z
N MET A 1 -51.39 51.96 52.66
CA MET A 1 -52.33 51.92 51.56
C MET A 1 -51.52 51.81 50.29
N MET A 2 -51.69 50.76 49.55
CA MET A 2 -51.17 50.39 48.24
C MET A 2 -49.70 50.04 48.20
N THR A 3 -49.51 48.86 48.50
CA THR A 3 -48.34 48.11 48.18
C THR A 3 -48.42 47.62 46.76
N ASP A 4 -47.58 48.08 45.91
CA ASP A 4 -47.36 47.41 44.66
C ASP A 4 -46.10 46.60 44.75
N GLY A 5 -46.33 45.34 44.94
CA GLY A 5 -45.32 44.37 44.71
C GLY A 5 -45.00 44.27 43.22
N HIS A 6 -43.94 44.85 42.84
CA HIS A 6 -43.42 44.63 41.51
C HIS A 6 -42.58 43.40 41.51
N GLU A 7 -43.21 42.34 41.14
CA GLU A 7 -42.48 41.13 40.78
C GLU A 7 -41.68 41.38 39.54
N LEU A 8 -40.41 41.55 39.75
CA LEU A 8 -39.47 41.45 38.65
C LEU A 8 -39.32 39.99 38.32
N GLU A 9 -40.10 39.57 37.38
CA GLU A 9 -39.78 38.33 36.68
C GLU A 9 -38.46 38.52 35.97
N THR A 10 -37.45 37.99 36.62
CA THR A 10 -36.19 37.75 35.97
C THR A 10 -36.41 36.60 35.01
N ILE A 11 -36.68 36.90 33.76
CA ILE A 11 -36.60 35.94 32.69
C ILE A 11 -35.10 35.66 32.56
N ALA A 12 -34.68 34.60 33.19
CA ALA A 12 -33.44 34.00 32.88
C ALA A 12 -33.59 33.40 31.47
N ALA A 13 -33.24 34.17 30.50
CA ALA A 13 -32.98 33.66 29.19
C ALA A 13 -31.74 32.77 29.31
N ALA A 14 -32.00 31.53 29.62
CA ALA A 14 -31.02 30.50 29.39
C ALA A 14 -30.89 30.38 27.89
N GLY A 15 -30.12 31.26 27.33
CA GLY A 15 -29.53 31.03 26.02
C GLY A 15 -28.56 29.90 26.21
N ASP A 16 -29.05 28.70 26.00
CA ASP A 16 -28.18 27.58 25.66
C ASP A 16 -27.61 27.93 24.29
N GLU A 17 -26.66 28.82 24.28
CA GLU A 17 -25.70 28.88 23.21
C GLU A 17 -24.87 27.61 23.33
N GLU A 18 -25.40 26.54 22.83
CA GLU A 18 -24.61 25.44 22.41
C GLU A 18 -23.59 25.98 21.42
N SER A 19 -22.47 26.38 21.94
CA SER A 19 -21.28 26.58 21.13
C SER A 19 -21.10 25.33 20.32
N PRO A 20 -21.06 25.40 18.98
CA PRO A 20 -20.75 24.24 18.21
C PRO A 20 -19.40 23.74 18.72
N THR A 21 -19.44 22.66 19.45
CA THR A 21 -18.21 21.94 19.81
C THR A 21 -17.64 21.46 18.51
N TRP A 22 -16.74 22.28 17.95
CA TRP A 22 -15.88 21.82 16.87
C TRP A 22 -15.03 20.69 17.44
N SER A 23 -15.51 19.49 17.25
CA SER A 23 -14.71 18.31 17.41
C SER A 23 -13.82 18.26 16.18
N PRO A 24 -12.51 18.41 16.32
CA PRO A 24 -11.63 18.14 15.21
C PRO A 24 -11.93 16.74 14.74
N PRO A 25 -12.05 16.51 13.43
CA PRO A 25 -12.22 15.15 12.93
C PRO A 25 -11.09 14.35 13.54
N SER A 26 -11.43 13.33 14.28
CA SER A 26 -10.48 12.35 14.78
C SER A 26 -9.95 11.57 13.59
N ALA A 27 -9.34 12.32 12.70
CA ALA A 27 -8.52 11.78 11.67
C ALA A 27 -7.29 11.26 12.39
N ARG A 28 -7.31 10.01 12.72
CA ARG A 28 -6.09 9.24 12.65
C ARG A 28 -5.79 9.07 11.16
N PRO A 29 -5.08 10.05 10.52
CA PRO A 29 -4.69 9.93 9.15
C PRO A 29 -3.48 9.04 9.17
N GLY A 30 -3.59 7.86 8.74
CA GLY A 30 -2.35 7.19 8.57
C GLY A 30 -2.51 5.82 7.94
N ARG A 31 -3.20 4.92 8.58
CA ARG A 31 -3.12 3.53 8.19
C ARG A 31 -3.84 3.21 6.85
N PRO A 32 -5.11 3.58 6.62
CA PRO A 32 -5.79 3.16 5.38
C PRO A 32 -5.29 3.87 4.12
N ARG A 33 -5.03 5.19 4.18
CA ARG A 33 -4.54 5.97 3.03
C ARG A 33 -3.10 5.63 2.67
N SER A 34 -2.26 5.37 3.67
CA SER A 34 -0.87 4.97 3.47
C SER A 34 -0.78 3.58 2.84
N GLU A 35 -1.55 2.62 3.30
CA GLU A 35 -1.60 1.27 2.73
C GLU A 35 -2.18 1.27 1.31
N GLN A 36 -3.20 2.08 1.06
CA GLN A 36 -3.77 2.21 -0.27
C GLN A 36 -2.79 2.86 -1.25
N ALA A 37 -2.08 3.91 -0.84
CA ALA A 37 -1.05 4.55 -1.65
C ALA A 37 0.10 3.57 -1.93
N GLU A 38 0.52 2.80 -0.95
CA GLU A 38 1.55 1.78 -1.09
C GLU A 38 1.16 0.71 -2.12
N ARG A 39 -0.04 0.16 -2.02
CA ARG A 39 -0.56 -0.80 -3.00
C ARG A 39 -0.59 -0.19 -4.41
N ALA A 40 -1.07 1.04 -4.54
CA ALA A 40 -1.10 1.72 -5.83
C ALA A 40 0.30 1.93 -6.42
N ILE A 41 1.30 2.23 -5.59
CA ILE A 41 2.70 2.38 -6.03
C ILE A 41 3.27 1.02 -6.47
N ILE A 42 3.06 -0.04 -5.71
CA ILE A 42 3.50 -1.39 -6.05
C ILE A 42 2.85 -1.85 -7.37
N GLU A 43 1.54 -1.72 -7.51
CA GLU A 43 0.83 -2.08 -8.74
C GLU A 43 1.33 -1.29 -9.95
N ALA A 44 1.48 0.02 -9.81
CA ALA A 44 2.03 0.87 -10.87
C ALA A 44 3.47 0.46 -11.26
N THR A 45 4.27 0.06 -10.28
CA THR A 45 5.63 -0.42 -10.51
C THR A 45 5.63 -1.72 -11.29
N LEU A 46 4.79 -2.68 -10.92
CA LEU A 46 4.66 -3.97 -11.60
C LEU A 46 4.17 -3.80 -13.06
N ASP A 47 3.20 -2.93 -13.29
CA ASP A 47 2.72 -2.61 -14.63
C ASP A 47 3.82 -2.02 -15.51
N LEU A 48 4.55 -1.05 -14.98
CA LEU A 48 5.64 -0.41 -15.70
C LEU A 48 6.82 -1.37 -15.96
N LEU A 49 7.12 -2.25 -15.01
CA LEU A 49 8.13 -3.29 -15.21
C LEU A 49 7.77 -4.22 -16.38
N ALA A 50 6.50 -4.61 -16.50
CA ALA A 50 6.03 -5.41 -17.60
C ALA A 50 6.05 -4.65 -18.95
N GLU A 51 5.71 -3.36 -18.93
CA GLU A 51 5.62 -2.54 -20.14
C GLU A 51 6.98 -2.09 -20.68
N VAL A 52 7.84 -1.58 -19.82
CA VAL A 52 9.09 -0.89 -20.24
C VAL A 52 10.36 -1.54 -19.70
N GLY A 53 10.26 -2.47 -18.78
CA GLY A 53 11.39 -3.14 -18.16
C GLY A 53 12.10 -2.31 -17.08
N ILE A 54 13.09 -2.94 -16.43
CA ILE A 54 13.83 -2.34 -15.30
C ILE A 54 14.60 -1.09 -15.71
N ALA A 55 15.26 -1.13 -16.85
CA ALA A 55 16.16 -0.04 -17.30
C ALA A 55 15.41 1.26 -17.60
N ALA A 56 14.22 1.16 -18.20
CA ALA A 56 13.43 2.32 -18.63
C ALA A 56 12.45 2.82 -17.56
N LEU A 57 12.22 2.06 -16.50
CA LEU A 57 11.35 2.45 -15.40
C LEU A 57 11.96 3.64 -14.62
N SER A 58 11.12 4.64 -14.33
CA SER A 58 11.51 5.79 -13.50
C SER A 58 10.50 6.04 -12.37
N ILE A 59 10.96 6.65 -11.28
CA ILE A 59 10.11 7.04 -10.15
C ILE A 59 9.02 8.03 -10.59
N GLU A 60 9.32 8.90 -11.56
CA GLU A 60 8.37 9.86 -12.13
C GLU A 60 7.19 9.15 -12.80
N GLN A 61 7.47 8.10 -13.57
CA GLN A 61 6.42 7.30 -14.22
C GLN A 61 5.56 6.56 -13.20
N VAL A 62 6.19 5.99 -12.16
CA VAL A 62 5.47 5.31 -11.08
C VAL A 62 4.57 6.29 -10.33
N ALA A 63 5.09 7.46 -9.95
CA ALA A 63 4.34 8.49 -9.25
C ALA A 63 3.12 8.97 -10.06
N ALA A 64 3.31 9.22 -11.36
CA ALA A 64 2.24 9.63 -12.26
C ALA A 64 1.16 8.54 -12.38
N ARG A 65 1.54 7.27 -12.55
CA ARG A 65 0.61 6.15 -12.69
C ARG A 65 -0.13 5.83 -11.38
N ALA A 66 0.55 5.89 -10.26
CA ALA A 66 -0.04 5.66 -8.94
C ALA A 66 -0.87 6.85 -8.43
N GLY A 67 -0.79 8.02 -9.08
CA GLY A 67 -1.49 9.22 -8.66
C GLY A 67 -0.96 9.80 -7.34
N VAL A 68 0.35 9.68 -7.08
CA VAL A 68 1.01 10.15 -5.88
C VAL A 68 2.18 11.08 -6.22
N GLY A 69 2.62 11.88 -5.24
CA GLY A 69 3.86 12.65 -5.38
C GLY A 69 5.10 11.78 -5.19
N LYS A 70 6.21 12.14 -5.84
CA LYS A 70 7.51 11.44 -5.66
C LYS A 70 7.96 11.37 -4.21
N ALA A 71 7.69 12.40 -3.42
CA ALA A 71 8.01 12.42 -1.99
C ALA A 71 7.31 11.30 -1.22
N THR A 72 6.10 10.90 -1.62
CA THR A 72 5.38 9.78 -1.03
C THR A 72 6.11 8.45 -1.28
N ILE A 73 6.68 8.28 -2.46
CA ILE A 73 7.47 7.10 -2.82
C ILE A 73 8.78 7.10 -2.03
N TYR A 74 9.54 8.21 -2.05
CA TYR A 74 10.84 8.29 -1.38
C TYR A 74 10.81 8.17 0.14
N ARG A 75 9.68 8.43 0.77
CA ARG A 75 9.51 8.17 2.21
C ARG A 75 9.66 6.71 2.58
N ARG A 76 9.30 5.81 1.67
CA ARG A 76 9.31 4.37 1.93
C ARG A 76 10.44 3.65 1.21
N TRP A 77 10.71 4.05 -0.02
CA TRP A 77 11.75 3.45 -0.85
C TRP A 77 12.80 4.50 -1.19
N PRO A 78 14.04 4.35 -0.69
CA PRO A 78 15.09 5.36 -0.86
C PRO A 78 15.53 5.51 -2.31
N ASN A 79 15.33 4.50 -3.14
CA ASN A 79 15.70 4.47 -4.55
C ASN A 79 14.80 3.55 -5.37
N LYS A 80 14.96 3.59 -6.69
CA LYS A 80 14.23 2.78 -7.65
C LYS A 80 14.41 1.28 -7.41
N GLU A 81 15.61 0.87 -7.11
CA GLU A 81 15.98 -0.52 -6.89
C GLU A 81 15.24 -1.11 -5.67
N ALA A 82 15.18 -0.38 -4.58
CA ALA A 82 14.43 -0.79 -3.40
C ALA A 82 12.94 -0.96 -3.68
N LEU A 83 12.35 -0.07 -4.48
CA LEU A 83 10.96 -0.17 -4.90
C LEU A 83 10.73 -1.39 -5.79
N ILE A 84 11.61 -1.65 -6.75
CA ILE A 84 11.51 -2.79 -7.65
C ILE A 84 11.61 -4.11 -6.88
N ILE A 85 12.52 -4.20 -5.92
CA ILE A 85 12.69 -5.40 -5.07
C ILE A 85 11.42 -5.68 -4.27
N ASP A 86 10.85 -4.64 -3.65
CA ASP A 86 9.64 -4.78 -2.84
C ASP A 86 8.42 -5.13 -3.71
N ALA A 87 8.30 -4.51 -4.88
CA ALA A 87 7.28 -4.85 -5.86
C ALA A 87 7.38 -6.32 -6.32
N ALA A 88 8.58 -6.79 -6.62
CA ALA A 88 8.78 -8.17 -7.00
C ALA A 88 8.53 -9.16 -5.84
N ALA A 89 8.89 -8.78 -4.61
CA ALA A 89 8.57 -9.58 -3.43
C ALA A 89 7.06 -9.73 -3.22
N SER A 90 6.27 -8.73 -3.60
CA SER A 90 4.80 -8.79 -3.51
C SER A 90 4.16 -9.82 -4.45
N LEU A 91 4.89 -10.28 -5.47
CA LEU A 91 4.43 -11.32 -6.40
C LEU A 91 4.63 -12.74 -5.84
N LYS A 92 5.46 -12.89 -4.81
CA LYS A 92 5.71 -14.20 -4.22
C LYS A 92 4.52 -14.59 -3.37
N SER A 93 3.87 -15.68 -3.73
CA SER A 93 2.92 -16.32 -2.84
C SER A 93 3.66 -16.86 -1.61
N PRO A 94 3.09 -16.76 -0.43
CA PRO A 94 3.67 -17.40 0.75
C PRO A 94 3.81 -18.90 0.47
N LEU A 95 4.95 -19.46 0.86
CA LEU A 95 5.11 -20.91 0.78
C LEU A 95 3.98 -21.60 1.55
N PRO A 96 3.34 -22.60 0.97
CA PRO A 96 2.27 -23.32 1.65
C PRO A 96 2.80 -24.01 2.91
N GLU A 97 1.99 -24.03 3.93
CA GLU A 97 2.27 -24.89 5.08
C GLU A 97 2.19 -26.35 4.62
N VAL A 98 3.27 -27.05 4.76
CA VAL A 98 3.34 -28.47 4.41
C VAL A 98 3.15 -29.32 5.67
N PRO A 99 2.37 -30.41 5.59
CA PRO A 99 2.05 -31.21 6.76
C PRO A 99 3.23 -32.02 7.32
N GLY A 100 4.35 -32.12 6.61
CA GLY A 100 5.56 -32.83 7.06
C GLY A 100 5.38 -34.36 7.17
N ARG A 101 4.38 -34.90 6.49
CA ARG A 101 4.09 -36.36 6.53
C ARG A 101 4.99 -37.18 5.61
N SER A 102 5.31 -36.58 4.45
CA SER A 102 6.14 -37.24 3.43
C SER A 102 6.79 -36.18 2.56
N ILE A 103 8.09 -36.33 2.31
CA ILE A 103 8.83 -35.40 1.42
C ILE A 103 8.18 -35.32 0.03
N SER A 104 7.66 -36.44 -0.47
CA SER A 104 7.01 -36.48 -1.79
C SER A 104 5.70 -35.69 -1.82
N GLU A 105 4.89 -35.79 -0.78
CA GLU A 105 3.63 -35.01 -0.67
C GLU A 105 3.91 -33.53 -0.47
N ASP A 106 4.86 -33.20 0.40
CA ASP A 106 5.26 -31.82 0.68
C ASP A 106 5.83 -31.15 -0.57
N LEU A 107 6.70 -31.82 -1.32
CA LEU A 107 7.22 -31.33 -2.60
C LEU A 107 6.12 -31.14 -3.65
N LYS A 108 5.13 -32.02 -3.68
CA LYS A 108 4.00 -31.88 -4.60
C LYS A 108 3.17 -30.64 -4.30
N ILE A 109 2.85 -30.41 -3.03
CA ILE A 109 2.12 -29.20 -2.59
C ILE A 109 2.89 -27.93 -2.96
N ILE A 110 4.19 -27.91 -2.70
CA ILE A 110 5.05 -26.76 -3.04
C ILE A 110 5.06 -26.56 -4.56
N ALA A 111 5.23 -27.63 -5.34
CA ALA A 111 5.26 -27.54 -6.80
C ALA A 111 3.93 -27.06 -7.38
N GLU A 112 2.79 -27.54 -6.87
CA GLU A 112 1.47 -27.10 -7.31
C GLU A 112 1.25 -25.60 -7.05
N VAL A 113 1.66 -25.10 -5.89
CA VAL A 113 1.58 -23.66 -5.58
C VAL A 113 2.50 -22.84 -6.48
N MET A 114 3.72 -23.29 -6.70
CA MET A 114 4.67 -22.61 -7.59
C MET A 114 4.19 -22.58 -9.05
N VAL A 115 3.56 -23.65 -9.52
CA VAL A 115 3.00 -23.70 -10.86
C VAL A 115 1.78 -22.80 -10.99
N ALA A 116 0.91 -22.79 -9.98
CA ALA A 116 -0.27 -21.93 -9.96
C ALA A 116 0.11 -20.44 -9.95
N ASP A 117 1.15 -20.08 -9.22
CA ASP A 117 1.66 -18.70 -9.15
C ASP A 117 2.20 -18.21 -10.50
N GLN A 118 2.79 -19.10 -11.30
CA GLN A 118 3.29 -18.78 -12.64
C GLN A 118 2.22 -18.73 -13.74
N GLN A 119 0.99 -19.12 -13.46
CA GLN A 119 -0.07 -19.12 -14.48
C GLN A 119 -0.64 -17.73 -14.75
N THR A 120 -0.35 -16.74 -13.92
CA THR A 120 -0.72 -15.37 -14.21
C THR A 120 0.24 -14.81 -15.28
N THR A 121 -0.29 -14.41 -16.42
CA THR A 121 0.49 -13.84 -17.54
C THR A 121 1.45 -12.76 -17.06
N ARG A 122 1.01 -11.91 -16.14
CA ARG A 122 1.79 -10.84 -15.55
C ARG A 122 3.00 -11.35 -14.76
N ALA A 123 2.83 -12.40 -13.95
CA ALA A 123 3.94 -12.97 -13.18
C ALA A 123 5.00 -13.58 -14.11
N ARG A 124 4.59 -14.22 -15.22
CA ARG A 124 5.52 -14.78 -16.21
C ARG A 124 6.30 -13.71 -16.94
N GLU A 125 5.65 -12.63 -17.36
CA GLU A 125 6.31 -11.51 -18.04
C GLU A 125 7.34 -10.85 -17.13
N LEU A 126 6.97 -10.61 -15.87
CA LEU A 126 7.85 -10.05 -14.87
C LEU A 126 9.00 -10.99 -14.54
N TYR A 127 8.75 -12.29 -14.39
CA TYR A 127 9.80 -13.26 -14.15
C TYR A 127 10.81 -13.30 -15.31
N THR A 128 10.31 -13.27 -16.55
CA THR A 128 11.17 -13.20 -17.75
C THR A 128 12.00 -11.91 -17.75
N CYS A 129 11.41 -10.79 -17.41
CA CYS A 129 12.10 -9.52 -17.28
C CYS A 129 13.22 -9.59 -16.21
N PHE A 130 12.93 -10.14 -15.04
CA PHE A 130 13.92 -10.27 -13.96
C PHE A 130 15.06 -11.24 -14.31
N VAL A 131 14.75 -12.36 -14.93
CA VAL A 131 15.79 -13.33 -15.35
C VAL A 131 16.69 -12.73 -16.43
N SER A 132 16.12 -12.02 -17.39
CA SER A 132 16.90 -11.41 -18.48
C SER A 132 17.76 -10.23 -17.98
N GLU A 133 17.22 -9.42 -17.08
CA GLU A 133 17.93 -8.24 -16.53
C GLU A 133 18.80 -8.58 -15.32
N GLY A 134 18.53 -9.67 -14.60
CA GLY A 134 19.35 -10.10 -13.46
C GLY A 134 20.81 -10.36 -13.80
N ARG A 135 21.11 -10.70 -15.05
CA ARG A 135 22.49 -10.81 -15.55
C ARG A 135 23.17 -9.45 -15.68
N ARG A 136 22.41 -8.38 -15.90
CA ARG A 136 22.91 -7.00 -16.03
C ARG A 136 22.97 -6.27 -14.69
N HIS A 137 22.13 -6.70 -13.75
CA HIS A 137 22.03 -6.12 -12.42
C HIS A 137 22.21 -7.19 -11.33
N PRO A 138 23.47 -7.64 -11.09
CA PRO A 138 23.75 -8.74 -10.16
C PRO A 138 23.33 -8.45 -8.72
N ASP A 139 23.24 -7.18 -8.32
CA ASP A 139 22.79 -6.77 -6.99
C ASP A 139 21.27 -6.99 -6.79
N LEU A 140 20.51 -6.89 -7.88
CA LEU A 140 19.09 -7.27 -7.87
C LEU A 140 18.95 -8.79 -7.78
N ALA A 141 19.75 -9.53 -8.54
CA ALA A 141 19.69 -11.00 -8.55
C ALA A 141 20.03 -11.66 -7.21
N LYS A 142 20.85 -11.01 -6.36
CA LYS A 142 21.20 -11.53 -5.03
C LYS A 142 20.09 -11.37 -3.99
N LYS A 143 19.11 -10.49 -4.24
CA LYS A 143 18.01 -10.19 -3.31
C LYS A 143 16.70 -10.92 -3.67
N PHE A 144 16.68 -11.63 -4.80
CA PHE A 144 15.62 -12.52 -5.25
C PHE A 144 15.98 -13.98 -5.01
#